data_f0cd0a5c30622685bca212127a3f1d36
#
_entry.id   f0cd0a5c30622685bca212127a3f1d36
#
_cell.length_a   1.000
_cell.length_b   1.000
_cell.length_c   1.000
_cell.angle_alpha   90.00
_cell.angle_beta   90.00
_cell.angle_gamma   90.00
#
_symmetry.space_group_name_H-M   'P 1'
#
loop_
_entity.id
_entity.type
_entity.pdbx_description
1 polymer ?
#
loop_
_entity_poly.entity_id
_entity_poly.type
_entity_poly.pdbx_seq_one_letter_code
_entity_poly.pdbx_strand_id
1 'polypeptide(L)'
;KYEYIYSICGISPNDIPQSEQELWKSIDEIIQIVKEKNSKKLVAIGEIGLDYYWNKENSDLQKQAFIKQIELANEMKLPIVIHSRDASVDTIDIIRNHRVKKVGIFHCCQLNQELVRQALELGYYISFAGPITFKNSKNAPDVVKMVPLDRILIETDSPYLSPEPNRGKRNDCRNVKYVAQKIADIKEISLEEVAKKTYENAMRIFEI
;
A
#
# COMPACT_ATOMS: atom_id res chain seq x y z
N LYS A 1 6.78 -6.32 -21.84
CA LYS A 1 8.16 -6.65 -22.24
C LYS A 1 8.82 -7.59 -21.24
N TYR A 2 8.50 -7.46 -19.94
CA TYR A 2 9.00 -8.34 -18.88
C TYR A 2 7.84 -9.08 -18.24
N GLU A 3 7.93 -10.40 -18.14
CA GLU A 3 6.82 -11.24 -17.64
C GLU A 3 6.53 -11.01 -16.16
N TYR A 4 7.56 -10.69 -15.38
CA TYR A 4 7.51 -10.50 -13.93
C TYR A 4 7.22 -9.05 -13.49
N ILE A 5 6.94 -8.12 -14.44
CA ILE A 5 6.58 -6.74 -14.11
C ILE A 5 5.08 -6.56 -14.29
N TYR A 6 4.45 -6.07 -13.24
CA TYR A 6 3.03 -5.74 -13.17
C TYR A 6 2.85 -4.26 -12.83
N SER A 7 1.66 -3.73 -13.02
CA SER A 7 1.32 -2.34 -12.75
C SER A 7 0.10 -2.23 -11.85
N ILE A 8 0.05 -1.17 -11.11
CA ILE A 8 -1.14 -0.66 -10.45
C ILE A 8 -1.49 0.69 -11.07
N CYS A 9 -2.75 1.12 -11.00
CA CYS A 9 -3.20 2.39 -11.55
C CYS A 9 -4.20 3.04 -10.61
N GLY A 10 -3.99 4.31 -10.30
CA GLY A 10 -4.84 5.11 -9.42
C GLY A 10 -4.35 6.54 -9.31
N ILE A 11 -5.08 7.37 -8.56
CA ILE A 11 -4.70 8.74 -8.20
C ILE A 11 -4.32 8.73 -6.72
N SER A 12 -3.05 8.94 -6.45
CA SER A 12 -2.53 9.06 -5.08
C SER A 12 -3.11 10.29 -4.38
N PRO A 13 -3.32 10.25 -3.05
CA PRO A 13 -3.78 11.43 -2.31
C PRO A 13 -2.88 12.66 -2.47
N ASN A 14 -1.60 12.44 -2.79
CA ASN A 14 -0.65 13.53 -3.05
C ASN A 14 -0.82 14.19 -4.44
N ASP A 15 -1.50 13.50 -5.35
CA ASP A 15 -1.75 13.99 -6.73
C ASP A 15 -3.19 14.48 -6.92
N ILE A 16 -3.97 14.58 -5.84
CA ILE A 16 -5.33 15.12 -5.87
C ILE A 16 -5.29 16.61 -6.23
N PRO A 17 -5.96 17.03 -7.33
CA PRO A 17 -6.01 18.44 -7.71
C PRO A 17 -6.80 19.29 -6.70
N GLN A 18 -6.60 20.61 -6.79
CA GLN A 18 -7.23 21.56 -5.86
C GLN A 18 -8.72 21.82 -6.17
N SER A 19 -9.17 21.52 -7.38
CA SER A 19 -10.55 21.72 -7.78
C SER A 19 -11.29 20.40 -7.98
N GLU A 20 -12.55 20.39 -7.59
CA GLU A 20 -13.43 19.23 -7.77
C GLU A 20 -13.60 18.89 -9.27
N GLN A 21 -13.71 19.89 -10.13
CA GLN A 21 -13.85 19.68 -11.58
C GLN A 21 -12.63 18.93 -12.18
N GLU A 22 -11.42 19.35 -11.78
CA GLU A 22 -10.19 18.68 -12.24
C GLU A 22 -10.09 17.26 -11.66
N LEU A 23 -10.51 17.07 -10.42
CA LEU A 23 -10.54 15.75 -9.81
C LEU A 23 -11.43 14.79 -10.60
N TRP A 24 -12.66 15.17 -10.90
CA TRP A 24 -13.58 14.29 -11.64
C TRP A 24 -13.07 13.99 -13.04
N LYS A 25 -12.47 14.97 -13.72
CA LYS A 25 -11.82 14.72 -15.01
C LYS A 25 -10.69 13.68 -14.89
N SER A 26 -9.83 13.83 -13.89
CA SER A 26 -8.72 12.86 -13.66
C SER A 26 -9.24 11.47 -13.30
N ILE A 27 -10.31 11.38 -12.50
CA ILE A 27 -10.96 10.11 -12.17
C ILE A 27 -11.54 9.44 -13.42
N ASP A 28 -12.22 10.21 -14.29
CA ASP A 28 -12.77 9.67 -15.53
C ASP A 28 -11.67 9.17 -16.48
N GLU A 29 -10.54 9.89 -16.57
CA GLU A 29 -9.37 9.44 -17.33
C GLU A 29 -8.80 8.12 -16.80
N ILE A 30 -8.67 7.96 -15.48
CA ILE A 30 -8.23 6.70 -14.85
C ILE A 30 -9.21 5.57 -15.13
N ILE A 31 -10.52 5.82 -14.97
CA ILE A 31 -11.57 4.84 -15.27
C ILE A 31 -11.48 4.37 -16.72
N GLN A 32 -11.32 5.30 -17.66
CA GLN A 32 -11.15 4.98 -19.07
C GLN A 32 -9.90 4.12 -19.32
N ILE A 33 -8.73 4.54 -18.79
CA ILE A 33 -7.46 3.80 -18.94
C ILE A 33 -7.59 2.37 -18.40
N VAL A 34 -8.17 2.21 -17.23
CA VAL A 34 -8.33 0.90 -16.57
C VAL A 34 -9.26 0.00 -17.37
N LYS A 35 -10.41 0.53 -17.84
CA LYS A 35 -11.40 -0.24 -18.61
C LYS A 35 -10.91 -0.60 -20.01
N GLU A 36 -10.28 0.34 -20.73
CA GLU A 36 -9.80 0.10 -22.08
C GLU A 36 -8.60 -0.85 -22.15
N LYS A 37 -7.68 -0.72 -21.19
CA LYS A 37 -6.46 -1.54 -21.22
C LYS A 37 -6.69 -2.96 -20.72
N ASN A 38 -7.71 -3.20 -19.89
CA ASN A 38 -8.07 -4.53 -19.31
C ASN A 38 -6.93 -5.57 -19.41
N SER A 39 -5.74 -5.13 -19.00
CA SER A 39 -4.50 -5.88 -19.19
C SER A 39 -4.29 -6.81 -18.01
N LYS A 40 -3.94 -8.06 -18.28
CA LYS A 40 -3.48 -9.01 -17.25
C LYS A 40 -2.28 -8.50 -16.43
N LYS A 41 -1.65 -7.41 -16.87
CA LYS A 41 -0.54 -6.74 -16.17
C LYS A 41 -1.01 -5.67 -15.17
N LEU A 42 -2.27 -5.23 -15.24
CA LEU A 42 -2.87 -4.36 -14.24
C LEU A 42 -3.47 -5.25 -13.13
N VAL A 43 -2.86 -5.22 -11.96
CA VAL A 43 -3.17 -6.19 -10.88
C VAL A 43 -3.85 -5.57 -9.66
N ALA A 44 -3.91 -4.23 -9.57
CA ALA A 44 -4.61 -3.52 -8.50
C ALA A 44 -4.99 -2.10 -8.90
N ILE A 45 -5.95 -1.51 -8.19
CA ILE A 45 -6.21 -0.07 -8.20
C ILE A 45 -5.39 0.55 -7.06
N GLY A 46 -4.53 1.49 -7.39
CA GLY A 46 -3.61 2.11 -6.45
C GLY A 46 -2.53 2.95 -7.15
N GLU A 47 -1.82 3.72 -6.42
CA GLU A 47 -1.96 4.00 -4.99
C GLU A 47 -3.15 4.93 -4.76
N ILE A 48 -4.03 4.61 -3.78
CA ILE A 48 -5.21 5.40 -3.44
C ILE A 48 -5.30 5.56 -1.92
N GLY A 49 -6.02 6.52 -1.41
CA GLY A 49 -6.18 6.68 0.04
C GLY A 49 -6.11 8.13 0.51
N LEU A 50 -5.50 8.33 1.68
CA LEU A 50 -5.50 9.62 2.37
C LEU A 50 -4.10 9.99 2.87
N ASP A 51 -3.70 11.27 2.69
CA ASP A 51 -2.48 11.85 3.24
C ASP A 51 -2.78 13.24 3.85
N TYR A 52 -2.82 13.32 5.18
CA TYR A 52 -3.06 14.56 5.90
C TYR A 52 -1.78 15.24 6.38
N TYR A 53 -0.63 14.62 6.10
CA TYR A 53 0.66 15.21 6.39
C TYR A 53 1.02 16.32 5.39
N TRP A 54 0.82 16.03 4.09
CA TRP A 54 1.17 16.99 3.03
C TRP A 54 0.06 17.97 2.69
N ASN A 55 -1.20 17.53 2.70
CA ASN A 55 -2.31 18.37 2.30
C ASN A 55 -3.62 17.99 3.02
N LYS A 56 -3.79 18.50 4.22
CA LYS A 56 -5.01 18.27 4.99
C LYS A 56 -6.20 19.13 4.49
N GLU A 57 -5.92 20.25 3.84
CA GLU A 57 -6.95 21.21 3.42
C GLU A 57 -7.87 20.63 2.33
N ASN A 58 -7.37 19.71 1.49
CA ASN A 58 -8.17 19.03 0.50
C ASN A 58 -8.69 17.64 0.94
N SER A 59 -8.75 17.39 2.25
CA SER A 59 -9.16 16.08 2.80
C SER A 59 -10.48 15.55 2.25
N ASP A 60 -11.45 16.43 1.99
CA ASP A 60 -12.76 16.03 1.45
C ASP A 60 -12.64 15.55 -0.01
N LEU A 61 -11.79 16.18 -0.83
CA LEU A 61 -11.52 15.72 -2.19
C LEU A 61 -10.75 14.38 -2.17
N GLN A 62 -9.79 14.21 -1.25
CA GLN A 62 -9.09 12.95 -1.06
C GLN A 62 -10.08 11.82 -0.72
N LYS A 63 -11.02 12.05 0.21
CA LYS A 63 -12.04 11.08 0.59
C LYS A 63 -12.95 10.69 -0.59
N GLN A 64 -13.43 11.68 -1.35
CA GLN A 64 -14.25 11.46 -2.54
C GLN A 64 -13.49 10.62 -3.59
N ALA A 65 -12.23 10.99 -3.87
CA ALA A 65 -11.38 10.26 -4.80
C ALA A 65 -11.12 8.83 -4.33
N PHE A 66 -10.87 8.62 -3.04
CA PHE A 66 -10.64 7.30 -2.47
C PHE A 66 -11.87 6.41 -2.63
N ILE A 67 -13.06 6.91 -2.25
CA ILE A 67 -14.33 6.18 -2.39
C ILE A 67 -14.58 5.81 -3.86
N LYS A 68 -14.41 6.75 -4.78
CA LYS A 68 -14.64 6.52 -6.20
C LYS A 68 -13.71 5.46 -6.79
N GLN A 69 -12.46 5.44 -6.35
CA GLN A 69 -11.49 4.44 -6.80
C GLN A 69 -11.73 3.06 -6.14
N ILE A 70 -12.29 2.99 -4.93
CA ILE A 70 -12.81 1.73 -4.35
C ILE A 70 -13.95 1.17 -5.21
N GLU A 71 -14.88 2.03 -5.66
CA GLU A 71 -15.97 1.61 -6.57
C GLU A 71 -15.41 1.02 -7.87
N LEU A 72 -14.42 1.69 -8.48
CA LEU A 72 -13.73 1.19 -9.67
C LEU A 72 -13.05 -0.17 -9.42
N ALA A 73 -12.33 -0.31 -8.31
CA ALA A 73 -11.69 -1.58 -7.94
C ALA A 73 -12.73 -2.72 -7.81
N ASN A 74 -13.88 -2.41 -7.21
CA ASN A 74 -14.98 -3.36 -7.06
C ASN A 74 -15.62 -3.75 -8.41
N GLU A 75 -15.76 -2.80 -9.34
CA GLU A 75 -16.25 -3.05 -10.71
C GLU A 75 -15.27 -3.95 -11.47
N MET A 76 -13.97 -3.63 -11.39
CA MET A 76 -12.91 -4.36 -12.09
C MET A 76 -12.50 -5.67 -11.40
N LYS A 77 -13.02 -5.94 -10.19
CA LYS A 77 -12.66 -7.09 -9.35
C LYS A 77 -11.15 -7.14 -9.06
N LEU A 78 -10.56 -5.98 -8.80
CA LEU A 78 -9.15 -5.83 -8.45
C LEU A 78 -9.00 -5.49 -6.95
N PRO A 79 -7.90 -5.90 -6.31
CA PRO A 79 -7.55 -5.42 -4.98
C PRO A 79 -7.16 -3.93 -5.02
N ILE A 80 -7.10 -3.30 -3.86
CA ILE A 80 -6.64 -1.92 -3.73
C ILE A 80 -5.29 -1.84 -3.00
N VAL A 81 -4.48 -0.84 -3.35
CA VAL A 81 -3.24 -0.49 -2.65
C VAL A 81 -3.44 0.85 -1.97
N ILE A 82 -3.50 0.81 -0.62
CA ILE A 82 -3.90 1.95 0.20
C ILE A 82 -2.67 2.69 0.73
N HIS A 83 -2.64 3.98 0.47
CA HIS A 83 -1.83 4.95 1.19
C HIS A 83 -2.62 5.54 2.37
N SER A 84 -2.00 5.56 3.55
CA SER A 84 -2.58 6.22 4.72
C SER A 84 -1.50 6.92 5.53
N ARG A 85 -1.52 8.24 5.57
CA ARG A 85 -0.56 9.03 6.35
C ARG A 85 -1.28 10.10 7.16
N ASP A 86 -1.13 10.03 8.50
CA ASP A 86 -1.82 10.89 9.48
C ASP A 86 -3.35 10.92 9.32
N ALA A 87 -3.92 9.88 8.69
CA ALA A 87 -5.32 9.75 8.30
C ALA A 87 -5.96 8.42 8.72
N SER A 88 -5.39 7.73 9.70
CA SER A 88 -5.75 6.35 10.07
C SER A 88 -7.24 6.17 10.36
N VAL A 89 -7.87 7.10 11.09
CA VAL A 89 -9.29 7.02 11.46
C VAL A 89 -10.16 7.07 10.22
N ASP A 90 -10.02 8.11 9.40
CA ASP A 90 -10.82 8.30 8.20
C ASP A 90 -10.59 7.19 7.18
N THR A 91 -9.35 6.69 7.06
CA THR A 91 -9.04 5.56 6.18
C THR A 91 -9.82 4.32 6.59
N ILE A 92 -9.80 3.98 7.88
CA ILE A 92 -10.54 2.80 8.40
C ILE A 92 -12.05 3.00 8.25
N ASP A 93 -12.57 4.18 8.53
CA ASP A 93 -14.00 4.47 8.40
C ASP A 93 -14.47 4.33 6.94
N ILE A 94 -13.67 4.82 5.99
CA ILE A 94 -14.01 4.70 4.57
C ILE A 94 -14.04 3.22 4.15
N ILE A 95 -13.02 2.42 4.44
CA ILE A 95 -12.98 1.01 4.00
C ILE A 95 -14.01 0.12 4.73
N ARG A 96 -14.51 0.53 5.90
CA ARG A 96 -15.63 -0.13 6.57
C ARG A 96 -16.96 0.18 5.90
N ASN A 97 -17.17 1.44 5.56
CA ASN A 97 -18.43 1.92 4.97
C ASN A 97 -18.53 1.63 3.46
N HIS A 98 -17.38 1.62 2.78
CA HIS A 98 -17.26 1.33 1.34
C HIS A 98 -16.46 0.02 1.16
N ARG A 99 -17.15 -1.09 1.41
CA ARG A 99 -16.50 -2.41 1.44
C ARG A 99 -15.82 -2.74 0.12
N VAL A 100 -14.54 -3.11 0.21
CA VAL A 100 -13.77 -3.65 -0.92
C VAL A 100 -14.08 -5.14 -1.08
N LYS A 101 -14.44 -5.56 -2.30
CA LYS A 101 -14.80 -6.96 -2.59
C LYS A 101 -13.58 -7.89 -2.59
N LYS A 102 -12.45 -7.43 -3.13
CA LYS A 102 -11.15 -8.09 -3.02
C LYS A 102 -10.29 -7.38 -2.00
N VAL A 103 -9.79 -8.14 -1.05
CA VAL A 103 -8.92 -7.62 0.02
C VAL A 103 -7.74 -6.87 -0.58
N GLY A 104 -7.41 -5.74 0.04
CA GLY A 104 -6.32 -4.86 -0.38
C GLY A 104 -5.07 -4.94 0.50
N ILE A 105 -4.20 -3.96 0.30
CA ILE A 105 -2.90 -3.82 0.95
C ILE A 105 -2.81 -2.42 1.56
N PHE A 106 -2.36 -2.31 2.80
CA PHE A 106 -1.79 -1.06 3.31
C PHE A 106 -0.32 -1.03 2.91
N HIS A 107 0.02 -0.20 1.91
CA HIS A 107 1.40 -0.06 1.46
C HIS A 107 2.20 0.84 2.38
N CYS A 108 3.51 0.64 2.43
CA CYS A 108 4.46 1.40 3.26
C CYS A 108 3.89 1.75 4.66
N CYS A 109 3.27 0.74 5.28
CA CYS A 109 2.37 0.91 6.41
C CYS A 109 3.03 1.71 7.52
N GLN A 110 2.37 2.77 7.97
CA GLN A 110 2.76 3.49 9.18
C GLN A 110 2.77 2.55 10.38
N LEU A 111 3.78 2.70 11.23
CA LEU A 111 3.97 1.84 12.40
C LEU A 111 3.00 2.24 13.53
N ASN A 112 1.72 2.29 13.19
CA ASN A 112 0.60 2.55 14.09
C ASN A 112 -0.11 1.23 14.39
N GLN A 113 0.02 0.75 15.62
CA GLN A 113 -0.52 -0.54 16.04
C GLN A 113 -2.04 -0.62 15.89
N GLU A 114 -2.77 0.46 16.18
CA GLU A 114 -4.23 0.48 16.11
C GLU A 114 -4.71 0.41 14.64
N LEU A 115 -4.07 1.17 13.73
CA LEU A 115 -4.35 1.06 12.30
C LEU A 115 -4.13 -0.38 11.80
N VAL A 116 -2.97 -0.95 12.15
CA VAL A 116 -2.60 -2.31 11.71
C VAL A 116 -3.57 -3.35 12.27
N ARG A 117 -3.96 -3.26 13.56
CA ARG A 117 -4.94 -4.16 14.15
C ARG A 117 -6.26 -4.12 13.40
N GLN A 118 -6.80 -2.93 13.14
CA GLN A 118 -8.08 -2.77 12.44
C GLN A 118 -7.99 -3.21 10.98
N ALA A 119 -6.87 -2.93 10.29
CA ALA A 119 -6.64 -3.41 8.94
C ALA A 119 -6.63 -4.94 8.85
N LEU A 120 -5.96 -5.61 9.80
CA LEU A 120 -5.93 -7.07 9.89
C LEU A 120 -7.31 -7.67 10.18
N GLU A 121 -8.10 -7.06 11.08
CA GLU A 121 -9.49 -7.48 11.36
C GLU A 121 -10.38 -7.40 10.11
N LEU A 122 -10.13 -6.43 9.23
CA LEU A 122 -10.80 -6.30 7.94
C LEU A 122 -10.19 -7.21 6.85
N GLY A 123 -9.16 -7.99 7.18
CA GLY A 123 -8.52 -8.97 6.30
C GLY A 123 -7.42 -8.42 5.39
N TYR A 124 -7.02 -7.16 5.55
CA TYR A 124 -5.99 -6.53 4.72
C TYR A 124 -4.59 -7.11 4.95
N TYR A 125 -3.75 -7.00 3.92
CA TYR A 125 -2.33 -7.24 4.02
C TYR A 125 -1.59 -5.96 4.44
N ILE A 126 -0.46 -6.14 5.10
CA ILE A 126 0.40 -5.05 5.56
C ILE A 126 1.73 -5.15 4.84
N SER A 127 2.08 -4.12 4.08
CA SER A 127 3.37 -4.02 3.39
C SER A 127 4.34 -3.14 4.18
N PHE A 128 5.54 -3.67 4.41
CA PHE A 128 6.59 -2.96 5.09
C PHE A 128 7.69 -2.52 4.12
N ALA A 129 8.17 -1.29 4.31
CA ALA A 129 9.24 -0.67 3.53
C ALA A 129 10.45 -0.31 4.41
N GLY A 130 11.39 0.43 3.85
CA GLY A 130 12.61 0.87 4.52
C GLY A 130 12.49 1.40 5.94
N PRO A 131 11.44 2.15 6.29
CA PRO A 131 11.27 2.72 7.64
C PRO A 131 11.36 1.73 8.80
N ILE A 132 10.99 0.46 8.63
CA ILE A 132 11.12 -0.53 9.72
C ILE A 132 12.58 -0.78 10.14
N THR A 133 13.53 -0.42 9.27
CA THR A 133 14.97 -0.58 9.54
C THR A 133 15.58 0.61 10.28
N PHE A 134 14.88 1.75 10.33
CA PHE A 134 15.43 2.98 10.87
C PHE A 134 15.60 2.91 12.39
N LYS A 135 16.73 3.46 12.87
CA LYS A 135 17.07 3.47 14.30
C LYS A 135 16.04 4.19 15.18
N ASN A 136 15.34 5.16 14.62
CA ASN A 136 14.30 5.92 15.31
C ASN A 136 12.89 5.28 15.21
N SER A 137 12.72 4.20 14.48
CA SER A 137 11.45 3.47 14.36
C SER A 137 11.23 2.52 15.54
N LYS A 138 11.04 3.09 16.73
CA LYS A 138 10.93 2.33 17.99
C LYS A 138 9.76 1.35 18.01
N ASN A 139 8.67 1.65 17.30
CA ASN A 139 7.47 0.83 17.24
C ASN A 139 7.57 -0.33 16.23
N ALA A 140 8.61 -0.34 15.37
CA ALA A 140 8.74 -1.35 14.31
C ALA A 140 8.72 -2.79 14.84
N PRO A 141 9.46 -3.15 15.91
CA PRO A 141 9.45 -4.52 16.41
C PRO A 141 8.04 -4.99 16.83
N ASP A 142 7.29 -4.15 17.53
CA ASP A 142 5.97 -4.53 18.04
C ASP A 142 4.96 -4.66 16.90
N VAL A 143 4.97 -3.70 15.95
CA VAL A 143 4.06 -3.74 14.80
C VAL A 143 4.38 -4.92 13.88
N VAL A 144 5.64 -5.19 13.58
CA VAL A 144 6.01 -6.34 12.75
C VAL A 144 5.67 -7.66 13.44
N LYS A 145 5.89 -7.77 14.77
CA LYS A 145 5.53 -8.99 15.53
C LYS A 145 4.04 -9.30 15.49
N MET A 146 3.19 -8.27 15.60
CA MET A 146 1.74 -8.48 15.62
C MET A 146 1.14 -8.90 14.30
N VAL A 147 1.79 -8.59 13.14
CA VAL A 147 1.27 -8.97 11.82
C VAL A 147 1.60 -10.44 11.54
N PRO A 148 0.61 -11.33 11.30
CA PRO A 148 0.87 -12.71 10.89
C PRO A 148 1.70 -12.77 9.61
N LEU A 149 2.63 -13.72 9.51
CA LEU A 149 3.56 -13.80 8.38
C LEU A 149 2.83 -13.99 7.02
N ASP A 150 1.68 -14.63 7.02
CA ASP A 150 0.82 -14.82 5.84
C ASP A 150 0.01 -13.57 5.46
N ARG A 151 0.19 -12.47 6.18
CA ARG A 151 -0.38 -11.14 5.92
C ARG A 151 0.68 -10.07 5.65
N ILE A 152 1.97 -10.44 5.65
CA ILE A 152 3.07 -9.51 5.39
C ILE A 152 3.39 -9.46 3.89
N LEU A 153 3.60 -8.25 3.40
CA LEU A 153 4.27 -7.95 2.13
C LEU A 153 5.51 -7.10 2.41
N ILE A 154 6.43 -7.05 1.46
CA ILE A 154 7.64 -6.23 1.50
C ILE A 154 7.76 -5.41 0.24
N GLU A 155 8.25 -4.21 0.38
CA GLU A 155 8.44 -3.27 -0.70
C GLU A 155 9.64 -2.36 -0.47
N THR A 156 9.94 -1.49 -1.43
CA THR A 156 11.03 -0.51 -1.30
C THR A 156 10.54 0.92 -1.21
N ASP A 157 9.41 1.25 -1.80
CA ASP A 157 8.92 2.62 -2.00
C ASP A 157 9.93 3.49 -2.79
N SER A 158 10.67 2.85 -3.72
CA SER A 158 11.70 3.52 -4.52
C SER A 158 11.12 4.63 -5.39
N PRO A 159 11.80 5.77 -5.50
CA PRO A 159 13.19 6.05 -5.13
C PRO A 159 13.40 6.58 -3.71
N TYR A 160 12.38 6.52 -2.86
CA TYR A 160 12.37 7.07 -1.50
C TYR A 160 12.69 6.00 -0.44
N LEU A 161 12.79 6.42 0.82
CA LEU A 161 12.80 5.59 2.03
C LEU A 161 13.84 4.45 2.04
N SER A 162 15.05 4.71 1.49
CA SER A 162 16.14 3.72 1.52
C SER A 162 16.36 3.15 2.92
N PRO A 163 16.34 1.80 3.06
CA PRO A 163 16.57 1.15 4.35
C PRO A 163 18.02 1.33 4.83
N GLU A 164 18.26 1.13 6.13
CA GLU A 164 19.62 0.94 6.62
C GLU A 164 20.28 -0.30 5.94
N PRO A 165 21.56 -0.27 5.57
CA PRO A 165 22.55 0.79 5.80
C PRO A 165 22.56 1.89 4.72
N ASN A 166 21.63 1.89 3.78
CA ASN A 166 21.63 2.80 2.63
C ASN A 166 20.79 4.08 2.87
N ARG A 167 20.36 4.32 4.10
CA ARG A 167 19.54 5.49 4.45
C ARG A 167 20.19 6.80 3.99
N GLY A 168 19.37 7.70 3.41
CA GLY A 168 19.85 8.98 2.85
C GLY A 168 20.36 8.90 1.41
N LYS A 169 20.45 7.70 0.81
CA LYS A 169 20.75 7.53 -0.61
C LYS A 169 19.47 7.30 -1.40
N ARG A 170 19.53 7.45 -2.73
CA ARG A 170 18.42 7.05 -3.61
C ARG A 170 18.16 5.56 -3.47
N ASN A 171 16.89 5.20 -3.25
CA ASN A 171 16.46 3.82 -3.13
C ASN A 171 16.28 3.13 -4.48
N ASP A 172 16.40 1.80 -4.49
CA ASP A 172 16.08 0.95 -5.63
C ASP A 172 15.56 -0.43 -5.16
N CYS A 173 14.97 -1.21 -6.08
CA CYS A 173 14.35 -2.49 -5.76
C CYS A 173 15.28 -3.52 -5.11
N ARG A 174 16.59 -3.43 -5.29
CA ARG A 174 17.57 -4.34 -4.67
C ARG A 174 17.62 -4.22 -3.15
N ASN A 175 17.14 -3.11 -2.62
CA ASN A 175 17.15 -2.84 -1.18
C ASN A 175 16.01 -3.57 -0.42
N VAL A 176 15.06 -4.19 -1.11
CA VAL A 176 13.98 -4.97 -0.47
C VAL A 176 14.50 -6.08 0.45
N LYS A 177 15.68 -6.62 0.15
CA LYS A 177 16.35 -7.63 0.98
C LYS A 177 16.63 -7.17 2.42
N TYR A 178 16.89 -5.88 2.62
CA TYR A 178 17.13 -5.34 3.97
C TYR A 178 15.84 -5.22 4.78
N VAL A 179 14.73 -4.98 4.11
CA VAL A 179 13.39 -5.01 4.72
C VAL A 179 13.06 -6.45 5.14
N ALA A 180 13.26 -7.41 4.23
CA ALA A 180 13.04 -8.83 4.53
C ALA A 180 13.92 -9.32 5.69
N GLN A 181 15.22 -8.96 5.71
CA GLN A 181 16.14 -9.32 6.79
C GLN A 181 15.67 -8.74 8.14
N LYS A 182 15.22 -7.48 8.15
CA LYS A 182 14.71 -6.85 9.37
C LYS A 182 13.46 -7.56 9.92
N ILE A 183 12.58 -8.04 9.05
CA ILE A 183 11.41 -8.84 9.46
C ILE A 183 11.86 -10.18 10.02
N ALA A 184 12.82 -10.85 9.37
CA ALA A 184 13.40 -12.12 9.82
C ALA A 184 13.98 -11.98 11.24
N ASP A 185 14.78 -10.95 11.47
CA ASP A 185 15.39 -10.64 12.77
C ASP A 185 14.32 -10.39 13.85
N ILE A 186 13.27 -9.62 13.53
CA ILE A 186 12.20 -9.31 14.50
C ILE A 186 11.34 -10.53 14.84
N LYS A 187 11.05 -11.37 13.84
CA LYS A 187 10.20 -12.57 14.00
C LYS A 187 11.00 -13.80 14.44
N GLU A 188 12.32 -13.71 14.51
CA GLU A 188 13.22 -14.81 14.88
C GLU A 188 13.06 -16.04 13.97
N ILE A 189 12.94 -15.79 12.66
CA ILE A 189 12.83 -16.80 11.59
C ILE A 189 13.89 -16.56 10.52
N SER A 190 14.05 -17.49 9.56
CA SER A 190 15.04 -17.34 8.51
C SER A 190 14.62 -16.30 7.46
N LEU A 191 15.61 -15.68 6.80
CA LEU A 191 15.38 -14.79 5.67
C LEU A 191 14.64 -15.50 4.52
N GLU A 192 14.98 -16.76 4.28
CA GLU A 192 14.37 -17.61 3.26
C GLU A 192 12.88 -17.82 3.52
N GLU A 193 12.50 -17.99 4.78
CA GLU A 193 11.10 -18.16 5.18
C GLU A 193 10.32 -16.86 4.94
N VAL A 194 10.87 -15.70 5.31
CA VAL A 194 10.27 -14.38 5.02
C VAL A 194 10.12 -14.20 3.52
N ALA A 195 11.19 -14.40 2.74
CA ALA A 195 11.18 -14.22 1.30
C ALA A 195 10.14 -15.12 0.61
N LYS A 196 10.11 -16.40 0.98
CA LYS A 196 9.13 -17.36 0.44
C LYS A 196 7.71 -16.92 0.77
N LYS A 197 7.42 -16.60 2.03
CA LYS A 197 6.06 -16.30 2.48
C LYS A 197 5.54 -14.99 1.91
N THR A 198 6.36 -13.94 1.87
CA THR A 198 5.96 -12.66 1.27
C THR A 198 5.76 -12.76 -0.25
N TYR A 199 6.56 -13.60 -0.94
CA TYR A 199 6.32 -13.93 -2.34
C TYR A 199 4.99 -14.66 -2.55
N GLU A 200 4.70 -15.71 -1.77
CA GLU A 200 3.43 -16.44 -1.81
C GLU A 200 2.22 -15.52 -1.54
N ASN A 201 2.39 -14.57 -0.62
CA ASN A 201 1.36 -13.58 -0.31
C ASN A 201 1.11 -12.64 -1.51
N ALA A 202 2.18 -12.15 -2.17
CA ALA A 202 2.08 -11.31 -3.36
C ALA A 202 1.37 -12.06 -4.51
N MET A 203 1.78 -13.30 -4.77
CA MET A 203 1.13 -14.15 -5.80
C MET A 203 -0.36 -14.32 -5.51
N ARG A 204 -0.72 -14.50 -4.23
CA ARG A 204 -2.12 -14.72 -3.82
C ARG A 204 -2.97 -13.47 -3.97
N ILE A 205 -2.49 -12.31 -3.49
CA ILE A 205 -3.30 -11.09 -3.48
C ILE A 205 -3.47 -10.49 -4.87
N PHE A 206 -2.44 -10.57 -5.70
CA PHE A 206 -2.46 -10.06 -7.06
C PHE A 206 -2.91 -11.07 -8.11
N GLU A 207 -3.09 -12.35 -7.71
CA GLU A 207 -3.49 -13.45 -8.60
C GLU A 207 -2.56 -13.60 -9.83
N ILE A 208 -1.23 -13.61 -9.60
CA ILE A 208 -0.17 -13.65 -10.63
C ILE A 208 0.72 -14.87 -10.49
#